data_bbba6f8bcae0b929c953346cca019f6c
#
_entry.id   bbba6f8bcae0b929c953346cca019f6c
#
_cell.length_a   1.000
_cell.length_b   1.000
_cell.length_c   1.000
_cell.angle_alpha   90.00
_cell.angle_beta   90.00
_cell.angle_gamma   90.00
#
_symmetry.space_group_name_H-M   'P 1'
#
loop_
_entity.id
_entity.type
_entity.pdbx_description
1 polymer ?
#
loop_
_entity_poly.entity_id
_entity_poly.type
_entity_poly.pdbx_seq_one_letter_code
_entity_poly.pdbx_strand_id
1 'polypeptide(L)'
;MEFVAGVDGGGTKTECVLMDLSGNVIGRRLFGSLNRNSRPAEEVAESMRGVVEMVLAQSGACRMLSIGCAGISNKAFYSALEQMIRSCGYEGPYRLVGDQAAALYAAHGAAAGAVLISGTGSICFGRNTEGMTARAGGRGYKIDDEGSGYAIGRDILSAVVRAQDGRAQQTLLTELVFAQAGIHEIDELIRVLYAPGDARGTLSAYAALLPEAVARGDAAACAICEKAVEELCLLASAVLEQLGLEAGRLALSGGVLKNMACVAGGVKARLKARYPELRVFPLETSAAEGAALMALDALREND
;
A
#
# COMPACT_ATOMS: atom_id res chain seq x y z
N MET A 1 -12.20 -10.70 -28.72
CA MET A 1 -11.31 -9.59 -28.28
C MET A 1 -10.21 -10.18 -27.40
N GLU A 2 -8.96 -9.74 -27.54
CA GLU A 2 -7.88 -10.16 -26.64
C GLU A 2 -7.64 -9.08 -25.59
N PHE A 3 -7.27 -9.49 -24.37
CA PHE A 3 -7.03 -8.59 -23.26
C PHE A 3 -5.99 -9.16 -22.29
N VAL A 4 -5.52 -8.34 -21.39
CA VAL A 4 -4.70 -8.71 -20.23
C VAL A 4 -5.46 -8.36 -18.95
N ALA A 5 -5.10 -9.03 -17.84
CA ALA A 5 -5.63 -8.73 -16.53
C ALA A 5 -4.50 -8.36 -15.56
N GLY A 6 -4.71 -7.32 -14.78
CA GLY A 6 -3.83 -6.88 -13.71
C GLY A 6 -4.54 -6.88 -12.38
N VAL A 7 -3.86 -7.36 -11.35
CA VAL A 7 -4.41 -7.48 -9.99
C VAL A 7 -3.45 -6.85 -8.99
N ASP A 8 -3.99 -6.04 -8.09
CA ASP A 8 -3.31 -5.53 -6.89
C ASP A 8 -3.91 -6.20 -5.65
N GLY A 9 -3.22 -7.21 -5.13
CA GLY A 9 -3.61 -8.00 -3.97
C GLY A 9 -3.11 -7.38 -2.67
N GLY A 10 -3.81 -6.35 -2.20
CA GLY A 10 -3.49 -5.64 -0.96
C GLY A 10 -3.92 -6.37 0.32
N GLY A 11 -3.51 -5.81 1.48
CA GLY A 11 -3.84 -6.36 2.81
C GLY A 11 -5.29 -6.18 3.24
N THR A 12 -6.02 -5.24 2.64
CA THR A 12 -7.41 -4.92 3.01
C THR A 12 -8.39 -5.25 1.89
N LYS A 13 -8.01 -5.00 0.64
CA LYS A 13 -8.79 -5.22 -0.57
C LYS A 13 -7.90 -5.62 -1.72
N THR A 14 -8.50 -6.21 -2.75
CA THR A 14 -7.86 -6.54 -4.02
C THR A 14 -8.57 -5.79 -5.13
N GLU A 15 -7.83 -5.15 -6.02
CA GLU A 15 -8.35 -4.57 -7.25
C GLU A 15 -7.96 -5.45 -8.43
N CYS A 16 -8.92 -5.74 -9.31
CA CYS A 16 -8.68 -6.39 -10.59
C CYS A 16 -9.08 -5.44 -11.72
N VAL A 17 -8.19 -5.28 -12.70
CA VAL A 17 -8.38 -4.46 -13.90
C VAL A 17 -8.21 -5.33 -15.13
N LEU A 18 -9.16 -5.27 -16.06
CA LEU A 18 -9.04 -5.83 -17.40
C LEU A 18 -8.66 -4.71 -18.38
N MET A 19 -7.71 -4.98 -19.25
CA MET A 19 -7.16 -3.99 -20.17
C MET A 19 -7.05 -4.59 -21.59
N ASP A 20 -7.52 -3.87 -22.60
CA ASP A 20 -7.34 -4.30 -24.00
C ASP A 20 -5.86 -4.18 -24.43
N LEU A 21 -5.51 -4.77 -25.58
CA LEU A 21 -4.13 -4.72 -26.07
C LEU A 21 -3.66 -3.32 -26.53
N SER A 22 -4.59 -2.36 -26.59
CA SER A 22 -4.29 -0.94 -26.85
C SER A 22 -3.97 -0.16 -25.57
N GLY A 23 -4.15 -0.79 -24.39
CA GLY A 23 -3.90 -0.17 -23.10
C GLY A 23 -5.12 0.50 -22.47
N ASN A 24 -6.32 0.33 -22.99
CA ASN A 24 -7.55 0.89 -22.41
C ASN A 24 -8.13 -0.05 -21.36
N VAL A 25 -8.55 0.50 -20.22
CA VAL A 25 -9.26 -0.26 -19.20
C VAL A 25 -10.67 -0.59 -19.69
N ILE A 26 -10.99 -1.89 -19.79
CA ILE A 26 -12.30 -2.40 -20.24
C ILE A 26 -13.15 -2.99 -19.11
N GLY A 27 -12.57 -3.15 -17.92
CA GLY A 27 -13.28 -3.61 -16.74
C GLY A 27 -12.48 -3.37 -15.47
N ARG A 28 -13.19 -3.14 -14.34
CA ARG A 28 -12.57 -2.93 -13.03
C ARG A 28 -13.51 -3.44 -11.94
N ARG A 29 -12.95 -4.17 -10.95
CA ARG A 29 -13.73 -4.65 -9.80
C ARG A 29 -12.85 -4.78 -8.56
N LEU A 30 -13.48 -4.58 -7.41
CA LEU A 30 -12.86 -4.78 -6.09
C LEU A 30 -13.33 -6.10 -5.48
N PHE A 31 -12.39 -6.76 -4.80
CA PHE A 31 -12.60 -8.02 -4.08
C PHE A 31 -12.00 -7.91 -2.66
N GLY A 32 -12.19 -8.94 -1.84
CA GLY A 32 -11.54 -9.09 -0.55
C GLY A 32 -10.01 -9.17 -0.67
N SER A 33 -9.31 -9.20 0.47
CA SER A 33 -7.84 -9.27 0.51
C SER A 33 -7.30 -10.58 -0.06
N LEU A 34 -6.16 -10.51 -0.74
CA LEU A 34 -5.34 -11.70 -1.10
C LEU A 34 -4.20 -11.95 -0.13
N ASN A 35 -4.08 -11.18 0.95
CA ASN A 35 -2.97 -11.30 1.90
C ASN A 35 -3.32 -12.27 3.04
N ARG A 36 -2.71 -13.46 3.02
CA ARG A 36 -2.88 -14.50 4.06
C ARG A 36 -2.34 -14.12 5.43
N ASN A 37 -1.51 -13.09 5.54
CA ASN A 37 -1.04 -12.61 6.84
C ASN A 37 -2.09 -11.76 7.56
N SER A 38 -3.12 -11.29 6.86
CA SER A 38 -4.17 -10.43 7.41
C SER A 38 -5.56 -11.08 7.37
N ARG A 39 -5.73 -12.20 6.64
CA ARG A 39 -7.03 -12.85 6.45
C ARG A 39 -6.94 -14.38 6.49
N PRO A 40 -8.02 -15.07 6.91
CA PRO A 40 -8.14 -16.52 6.81
C PRO A 40 -7.96 -17.04 5.39
N ALA A 41 -7.44 -18.25 5.25
CA ALA A 41 -7.18 -18.85 3.94
C ALA A 41 -8.45 -18.96 3.06
N GLU A 42 -9.61 -19.19 3.67
CA GLU A 42 -10.91 -19.33 2.98
C GLU A 42 -11.34 -18.00 2.34
N GLU A 43 -11.22 -16.87 3.06
CA GLU A 43 -11.53 -15.53 2.54
C GLU A 43 -10.60 -15.15 1.38
N VAL A 44 -9.32 -15.49 1.47
CA VAL A 44 -8.34 -15.28 0.41
C VAL A 44 -8.68 -16.11 -0.83
N ALA A 45 -9.07 -17.37 -0.64
CA ALA A 45 -9.49 -18.26 -1.72
C ALA A 45 -10.77 -17.77 -2.41
N GLU A 46 -11.74 -17.25 -1.64
CA GLU A 46 -12.96 -16.65 -2.19
C GLU A 46 -12.63 -15.40 -3.02
N SER A 47 -11.75 -14.54 -2.53
CA SER A 47 -11.29 -13.35 -3.26
C SER A 47 -10.59 -13.72 -4.56
N MET A 48 -9.72 -14.74 -4.56
CA MET A 48 -9.06 -15.25 -5.76
C MET A 48 -10.06 -15.83 -6.76
N ARG A 49 -11.06 -16.58 -6.27
CA ARG A 49 -12.13 -17.13 -7.12
C ARG A 49 -12.86 -15.99 -7.84
N GLY A 50 -13.27 -14.94 -7.12
CA GLY A 50 -13.94 -13.79 -7.72
C GLY A 50 -13.09 -13.08 -8.77
N VAL A 51 -11.77 -12.96 -8.56
CA VAL A 51 -10.84 -12.41 -9.57
C VAL A 51 -10.80 -13.30 -10.82
N VAL A 52 -10.62 -14.61 -10.66
CA VAL A 52 -10.57 -15.54 -11.79
C VAL A 52 -11.91 -15.60 -12.54
N GLU A 53 -13.02 -15.64 -11.83
CA GLU A 53 -14.37 -15.60 -12.45
C GLU A 53 -14.57 -14.33 -13.29
N MET A 54 -14.12 -13.16 -12.81
CA MET A 54 -14.17 -11.91 -13.59
C MET A 54 -13.36 -12.02 -14.87
N VAL A 55 -12.16 -12.61 -14.82
CA VAL A 55 -11.29 -12.79 -15.98
C VAL A 55 -11.90 -13.78 -16.98
N LEU A 56 -12.44 -14.91 -16.51
CA LEU A 56 -13.04 -15.95 -17.36
C LEU A 56 -14.42 -15.55 -17.95
N ALA A 57 -15.17 -14.70 -17.24
CA ALA A 57 -16.47 -14.22 -17.73
C ALA A 57 -16.35 -13.16 -18.84
N GLN A 58 -15.19 -12.52 -18.98
CA GLN A 58 -14.97 -11.54 -20.04
C GLN A 58 -14.93 -12.20 -21.43
N SER A 59 -15.70 -11.67 -22.36
CA SER A 59 -15.70 -12.14 -23.75
C SER A 59 -14.34 -11.95 -24.41
N GLY A 60 -13.68 -13.05 -24.81
CA GLY A 60 -12.38 -13.04 -25.46
C GLY A 60 -11.32 -13.85 -24.70
N ALA A 61 -10.06 -13.72 -25.13
CA ALA A 61 -8.94 -14.46 -24.56
C ALA A 61 -8.09 -13.57 -23.64
N CYS A 62 -7.94 -13.95 -22.38
CA CYS A 62 -6.96 -13.35 -21.49
C CYS A 62 -5.57 -13.86 -21.88
N ARG A 63 -4.77 -12.99 -22.47
CA ARG A 63 -3.41 -13.33 -22.96
C ARG A 63 -2.40 -13.46 -21.81
N MET A 64 -2.59 -12.71 -20.71
CA MET A 64 -1.79 -12.82 -19.50
C MET A 64 -2.51 -12.22 -18.30
N LEU A 65 -2.43 -12.91 -17.16
CA LEU A 65 -2.87 -12.44 -15.85
C LEU A 65 -1.64 -12.07 -15.01
N SER A 66 -1.49 -10.80 -14.65
CA SER A 66 -0.40 -10.34 -13.76
C SER A 66 -0.96 -9.99 -12.37
N ILE A 67 -0.44 -10.63 -11.33
CA ILE A 67 -0.90 -10.44 -9.95
C ILE A 67 0.23 -9.83 -9.12
N GLY A 68 0.05 -8.57 -8.70
CA GLY A 68 0.84 -7.91 -7.68
C GLY A 68 0.32 -8.30 -6.30
N CYS A 69 1.16 -8.87 -5.44
CA CYS A 69 0.73 -9.26 -4.11
C CYS A 69 1.83 -9.08 -3.07
N ALA A 70 1.46 -8.54 -1.89
CA ALA A 70 2.36 -8.43 -0.76
C ALA A 70 2.78 -9.82 -0.25
N GLY A 71 4.06 -9.97 0.10
CA GLY A 71 4.56 -11.23 0.67
C GLY A 71 4.96 -12.30 -0.34
N ILE A 72 4.94 -12.01 -1.64
CA ILE A 72 5.28 -12.95 -2.72
C ILE A 72 6.70 -13.50 -2.63
N SER A 73 7.61 -12.86 -1.90
CA SER A 73 8.96 -13.36 -1.64
C SER A 73 8.99 -14.65 -0.81
N ASN A 74 7.90 -14.98 -0.14
CA ASN A 74 7.74 -16.25 0.58
C ASN A 74 7.36 -17.34 -0.41
N LYS A 75 8.26 -18.32 -0.62
CA LYS A 75 8.07 -19.42 -1.56
C LYS A 75 6.80 -20.24 -1.31
N ALA A 76 6.46 -20.49 -0.03
CA ALA A 76 5.25 -21.24 0.31
C ALA A 76 3.99 -20.45 -0.05
N PHE A 77 4.01 -19.14 0.14
CA PHE A 77 2.89 -18.27 -0.28
C PHE A 77 2.80 -18.17 -1.81
N TYR A 78 3.93 -18.05 -2.49
CA TYR A 78 3.98 -18.09 -3.96
C TYR A 78 3.30 -19.35 -4.50
N SER A 79 3.73 -20.54 -4.05
CA SER A 79 3.14 -21.82 -4.49
C SER A 79 1.66 -21.97 -4.13
N ALA A 80 1.23 -21.42 -2.99
CA ALA A 80 -0.18 -21.41 -2.62
C ALA A 80 -1.04 -20.54 -3.54
N LEU A 81 -0.52 -19.37 -3.98
CA LEU A 81 -1.21 -18.52 -4.96
C LEU A 81 -1.32 -19.21 -6.33
N GLU A 82 -0.24 -19.87 -6.79
CA GLU A 82 -0.28 -20.65 -8.05
C GLU A 82 -1.35 -21.74 -8.00
N GLN A 83 -1.39 -22.51 -6.91
CA GLN A 83 -2.41 -23.54 -6.73
C GLN A 83 -3.83 -22.95 -6.71
N MET A 84 -4.03 -21.81 -6.03
CA MET A 84 -5.34 -21.13 -6.01
C MET A 84 -5.78 -20.70 -7.41
N ILE A 85 -4.91 -20.06 -8.19
CA ILE A 85 -5.21 -19.63 -9.55
C ILE A 85 -5.68 -20.83 -10.38
N ARG A 86 -4.93 -21.96 -10.35
CA ARG A 86 -5.26 -23.17 -11.11
C ARG A 86 -6.55 -23.84 -10.59
N SER A 87 -6.74 -23.93 -9.27
CA SER A 87 -7.94 -24.53 -8.69
C SER A 87 -9.23 -23.72 -8.97
N CYS A 88 -9.10 -22.43 -9.27
CA CYS A 88 -10.21 -21.60 -9.73
C CYS A 88 -10.50 -21.74 -11.24
N GLY A 89 -9.75 -22.58 -11.98
CA GLY A 89 -9.99 -22.89 -13.40
C GLY A 89 -9.25 -21.99 -14.38
N TYR A 90 -8.30 -21.16 -13.93
CA TYR A 90 -7.50 -20.37 -14.87
C TYR A 90 -6.31 -21.17 -15.41
N GLU A 91 -6.35 -21.51 -16.69
CA GLU A 91 -5.32 -22.31 -17.39
C GLU A 91 -4.34 -21.43 -18.21
N GLY A 92 -4.65 -20.13 -18.39
CA GLY A 92 -3.86 -19.20 -19.19
C GLY A 92 -2.50 -18.85 -18.57
N PRO A 93 -1.68 -18.07 -19.31
CA PRO A 93 -0.40 -17.55 -18.82
C PRO A 93 -0.62 -16.57 -17.66
N TYR A 94 0.23 -16.64 -16.62
CA TYR A 94 0.21 -15.68 -15.53
C TYR A 94 1.61 -15.36 -15.03
N ARG A 95 1.75 -14.24 -14.32
CA ARG A 95 2.93 -13.90 -13.54
C ARG A 95 2.55 -13.35 -12.18
N LEU A 96 3.35 -13.68 -11.19
CA LEU A 96 3.22 -13.17 -9.82
C LEU A 96 4.37 -12.21 -9.53
N VAL A 97 4.06 -11.01 -9.06
CA VAL A 97 5.04 -9.96 -8.75
C VAL A 97 4.75 -9.36 -7.39
N GLY A 98 5.71 -8.66 -6.79
CA GLY A 98 5.45 -7.87 -5.58
C GLY A 98 4.50 -6.71 -5.88
N ASP A 99 3.62 -6.39 -4.93
CA ASP A 99 2.71 -5.23 -4.99
C ASP A 99 3.47 -3.92 -5.26
N GLN A 100 4.65 -3.74 -4.66
CA GLN A 100 5.52 -2.60 -4.89
C GLN A 100 6.04 -2.52 -6.34
N ALA A 101 6.26 -3.66 -7.01
CA ALA A 101 6.71 -3.68 -8.41
C ALA A 101 5.57 -3.25 -9.36
N ALA A 102 4.34 -3.68 -9.09
CA ALA A 102 3.16 -3.24 -9.81
C ALA A 102 2.92 -1.73 -9.65
N ALA A 103 3.06 -1.21 -8.41
CA ALA A 103 2.96 0.23 -8.14
C ALA A 103 4.08 1.05 -8.82
N LEU A 104 5.32 0.54 -8.84
CA LEU A 104 6.42 1.17 -9.56
C LEU A 104 6.12 1.23 -11.06
N TYR A 105 5.59 0.14 -11.61
CA TYR A 105 5.24 0.09 -13.04
C TYR A 105 4.07 1.02 -13.38
N ALA A 106 3.08 1.14 -12.50
CA ALA A 106 2.01 2.13 -12.64
C ALA A 106 2.53 3.58 -12.72
N ALA A 107 3.61 3.88 -11.96
CA ALA A 107 4.20 5.20 -11.89
C ALA A 107 5.12 5.54 -13.06
N HIS A 108 5.87 4.57 -13.56
CA HIS A 108 7.03 4.80 -14.43
C HIS A 108 7.08 3.88 -15.67
N GLY A 109 6.18 2.89 -15.78
CA GLY A 109 6.32 1.84 -16.79
C GLY A 109 7.67 1.12 -16.62
N ALA A 110 8.36 0.91 -17.73
CA ALA A 110 9.71 0.34 -17.76
C ALA A 110 10.82 1.36 -17.39
N ALA A 111 10.52 2.67 -17.29
CA ALA A 111 11.53 3.69 -17.02
C ALA A 111 12.04 3.67 -15.57
N ALA A 112 13.20 4.29 -15.34
CA ALA A 112 13.78 4.47 -14.02
C ALA A 112 12.93 5.40 -13.14
N GLY A 113 12.88 5.12 -11.85
CA GLY A 113 12.15 5.91 -10.85
C GLY A 113 11.92 5.13 -9.57
N ALA A 114 11.27 5.78 -8.61
CA ALA A 114 10.92 5.18 -7.33
C ALA A 114 9.45 5.43 -6.98
N VAL A 115 8.89 4.59 -6.12
CA VAL A 115 7.57 4.75 -5.51
C VAL A 115 7.70 4.64 -4.00
N LEU A 116 7.14 5.62 -3.28
CA LEU A 116 6.96 5.60 -1.84
C LEU A 116 5.49 5.28 -1.56
N ILE A 117 5.25 4.18 -0.90
CA ILE A 117 3.92 3.71 -0.54
C ILE A 117 3.76 3.83 0.97
N SER A 118 2.72 4.54 1.41
CA SER A 118 2.27 4.54 2.79
C SER A 118 0.76 4.34 2.84
N GLY A 119 0.37 3.13 3.20
CA GLY A 119 -0.99 2.66 3.47
C GLY A 119 -1.05 2.06 4.87
N THR A 120 -1.58 0.84 5.03
CA THR A 120 -1.53 0.09 6.29
C THR A 120 -0.09 -0.23 6.71
N GLY A 121 0.83 -0.45 5.74
CA GLY A 121 2.28 -0.52 5.92
C GLY A 121 2.99 0.55 5.11
N SER A 122 4.33 0.61 5.18
CA SER A 122 5.13 1.57 4.43
C SER A 122 6.33 0.91 3.75
N ILE A 123 6.65 1.35 2.54
CA ILE A 123 7.77 0.85 1.74
C ILE A 123 8.17 1.90 0.70
N CYS A 124 9.45 2.02 0.43
CA CYS A 124 9.96 2.63 -0.79
C CYS A 124 10.61 1.57 -1.67
N PHE A 125 10.34 1.62 -2.96
CA PHE A 125 10.89 0.71 -3.96
C PHE A 125 11.25 1.48 -5.23
N GLY A 126 12.37 1.15 -5.86
CA GLY A 126 12.82 1.84 -7.05
C GLY A 126 13.60 0.95 -8.01
N ARG A 127 13.81 1.46 -9.22
CA ARG A 127 14.63 0.86 -10.27
C ARG A 127 15.38 1.97 -11.01
N ASN A 128 16.69 1.78 -11.23
CA ASN A 128 17.50 2.71 -12.04
C ASN A 128 17.51 2.33 -13.53
N THR A 129 18.25 3.10 -14.33
CA THR A 129 18.37 2.89 -15.79
C THR A 129 19.09 1.62 -16.16
N GLU A 130 19.87 1.04 -15.25
CA GLU A 130 20.58 -0.24 -15.45
C GLU A 130 19.72 -1.45 -15.07
N GLY A 131 18.48 -1.21 -14.61
CA GLY A 131 17.57 -2.26 -14.15
C GLY A 131 17.83 -2.72 -12.71
N MET A 132 18.81 -2.15 -12.00
CA MET A 132 19.03 -2.45 -10.58
C MET A 132 17.86 -1.95 -9.75
N THR A 133 17.44 -2.74 -8.78
CA THR A 133 16.35 -2.39 -7.89
C THR A 133 16.82 -2.24 -6.44
N ALA A 134 16.20 -1.32 -5.71
CA ALA A 134 16.41 -1.14 -4.29
C ALA A 134 15.08 -1.03 -3.55
N ARG A 135 15.11 -1.41 -2.29
CA ARG A 135 13.97 -1.37 -1.40
C ARG A 135 14.37 -0.93 0.00
N ALA A 136 13.60 -0.03 0.59
CA ALA A 136 13.64 0.31 2.00
C ALA A 136 12.26 0.11 2.63
N GLY A 137 12.20 -0.43 3.82
CA GLY A 137 10.96 -0.70 4.52
C GLY A 137 10.17 -1.94 4.02
N GLY A 138 8.91 -2.02 4.44
CA GLY A 138 7.99 -3.10 4.07
C GLY A 138 8.35 -4.47 4.66
N ARG A 139 8.98 -4.50 5.83
CA ARG A 139 9.34 -5.75 6.54
C ARG A 139 8.24 -6.22 7.50
N GLY A 140 7.18 -5.44 7.59
CA GLY A 140 6.00 -5.75 8.38
C GLY A 140 5.97 -5.07 9.74
N TYR A 141 4.76 -4.79 10.20
CA TYR A 141 4.45 -3.92 11.35
C TYR A 141 5.05 -4.32 12.70
N LYS A 142 5.54 -5.55 12.83
CA LYS A 142 6.17 -6.03 14.08
C LYS A 142 7.57 -5.48 14.29
N ILE A 143 8.28 -5.15 13.20
CA ILE A 143 9.69 -4.73 13.23
C ILE A 143 9.98 -3.53 12.34
N ASP A 144 8.97 -3.03 11.62
CA ASP A 144 9.11 -2.00 10.59
C ASP A 144 7.76 -1.31 10.35
N ASP A 145 7.53 -0.77 9.15
CA ASP A 145 6.33 -0.03 8.73
C ASP A 145 6.17 1.34 9.41
N GLU A 146 7.23 1.98 9.90
CA GLU A 146 7.15 3.34 10.45
C GLU A 146 6.69 4.34 9.36
N GLY A 147 5.94 5.37 9.76
CA GLY A 147 5.28 6.31 8.83
C GLY A 147 4.05 5.74 8.12
N SER A 148 3.63 4.51 8.41
CA SER A 148 2.39 3.91 7.88
C SER A 148 1.16 4.27 8.71
N GLY A 149 -0.03 3.97 8.18
CA GLY A 149 -1.28 4.09 8.93
C GLY A 149 -1.28 3.28 10.22
N TYR A 150 -0.68 2.08 10.22
CA TYR A 150 -0.52 1.30 11.45
C TYR A 150 0.33 2.04 12.50
N ALA A 151 1.51 2.53 12.11
CA ALA A 151 2.40 3.24 13.02
C ALA A 151 1.77 4.54 13.54
N ILE A 152 1.14 5.32 12.66
CA ILE A 152 0.42 6.55 13.03
C ILE A 152 -0.71 6.23 14.00
N GLY A 153 -1.55 5.23 13.71
CA GLY A 153 -2.65 4.84 14.60
C GLY A 153 -2.18 4.34 15.95
N ARG A 154 -1.12 3.52 15.98
CA ARG A 154 -0.45 3.08 17.21
C ARG A 154 0.04 4.28 18.04
N ASP A 155 0.70 5.23 17.41
CA ASP A 155 1.26 6.39 18.08
C ASP A 155 0.15 7.33 18.60
N ILE A 156 -0.98 7.48 17.88
CA ILE A 156 -2.19 8.17 18.35
C ILE A 156 -2.73 7.52 19.62
N LEU A 157 -2.95 6.20 19.58
CA LEU A 157 -3.48 5.48 20.75
C LEU A 157 -2.52 5.54 21.95
N SER A 158 -1.21 5.46 21.70
CA SER A 158 -0.20 5.65 22.73
C SER A 158 -0.24 7.05 23.34
N ALA A 159 -0.42 8.09 22.52
CA ALA A 159 -0.55 9.47 22.99
C ALA A 159 -1.78 9.65 23.90
N VAL A 160 -2.92 9.06 23.50
CA VAL A 160 -4.16 9.09 24.30
C VAL A 160 -3.97 8.41 25.64
N VAL A 161 -3.42 7.20 25.68
CA VAL A 161 -3.15 6.48 26.95
C VAL A 161 -2.24 7.29 27.85
N ARG A 162 -1.14 7.85 27.31
CA ARG A 162 -0.20 8.66 28.09
C ARG A 162 -0.81 9.94 28.65
N ALA A 163 -1.71 10.58 27.90
CA ALA A 163 -2.44 11.76 28.39
C ALA A 163 -3.41 11.40 29.52
N GLN A 164 -4.14 10.28 29.39
CA GLN A 164 -5.06 9.80 30.42
C GLN A 164 -4.34 9.39 31.72
N ASP A 165 -3.17 8.81 31.62
CA ASP A 165 -2.32 8.45 32.77
C ASP A 165 -1.63 9.66 33.43
N GLY A 166 -1.70 10.85 32.85
CA GLY A 166 -0.94 12.03 33.31
C GLY A 166 0.55 12.00 32.97
N ARG A 167 0.99 11.08 32.09
CA ARG A 167 2.39 10.97 31.59
C ARG A 167 2.70 11.94 30.44
N ALA A 168 1.67 12.56 29.86
CA ALA A 168 1.79 13.57 28.81
C ALA A 168 0.70 14.65 28.99
N GLN A 169 0.82 15.73 28.23
CA GLN A 169 -0.21 16.76 28.18
C GLN A 169 -1.51 16.20 27.57
N GLN A 170 -2.64 16.83 27.95
CA GLN A 170 -3.93 16.51 27.34
C GLN A 170 -3.89 16.78 25.83
N THR A 171 -4.59 15.94 25.06
CA THR A 171 -4.61 15.98 23.60
C THR A 171 -6.03 15.85 23.08
N LEU A 172 -6.33 16.55 22.00
CA LEU A 172 -7.57 16.42 21.24
C LEU A 172 -7.80 14.99 20.74
N LEU A 173 -6.71 14.24 20.51
CA LEU A 173 -6.78 12.85 20.06
C LEU A 173 -7.60 11.98 21.02
N THR A 174 -7.68 12.31 22.33
CA THR A 174 -8.51 11.58 23.30
C THR A 174 -9.99 11.62 22.90
N GLU A 175 -10.52 12.83 22.67
CA GLU A 175 -11.91 13.02 22.24
C GLU A 175 -12.21 12.28 20.93
N LEU A 176 -11.33 12.43 19.94
CA LEU A 176 -11.49 11.82 18.62
C LEU A 176 -11.43 10.29 18.67
N VAL A 177 -10.50 9.72 19.45
CA VAL A 177 -10.39 8.26 19.64
C VAL A 177 -11.61 7.71 20.35
N PHE A 178 -12.07 8.37 21.40
CA PHE A 178 -13.25 7.94 22.17
C PHE A 178 -14.50 7.95 21.29
N ALA A 179 -14.69 9.01 20.50
CA ALA A 179 -15.79 9.10 19.54
C ALA A 179 -15.74 8.00 18.48
N GLN A 180 -14.57 7.74 17.88
CA GLN A 180 -14.42 6.70 16.87
C GLN A 180 -14.60 5.29 17.43
N ALA A 181 -14.12 5.03 18.65
CA ALA A 181 -14.21 3.73 19.30
C ALA A 181 -15.59 3.48 19.95
N GLY A 182 -16.42 4.53 20.11
CA GLY A 182 -17.70 4.46 20.82
C GLY A 182 -17.55 4.14 22.31
N ILE A 183 -16.52 4.72 22.97
CA ILE A 183 -16.17 4.49 24.37
C ILE A 183 -16.23 5.79 25.16
N HIS A 184 -16.33 5.69 26.50
CA HIS A 184 -16.35 6.82 27.41
C HIS A 184 -15.17 6.83 28.39
N GLU A 185 -14.51 5.69 28.56
CA GLU A 185 -13.38 5.51 29.47
C GLU A 185 -12.24 4.79 28.78
N ILE A 186 -11.00 5.11 29.19
CA ILE A 186 -9.79 4.56 28.54
C ILE A 186 -9.69 3.04 28.69
N ASP A 187 -10.17 2.47 29.80
CA ASP A 187 -10.12 1.02 30.04
C ASP A 187 -10.96 0.22 29.03
N GLU A 188 -11.97 0.83 28.42
CA GLU A 188 -12.76 0.20 27.37
C GLU A 188 -11.96 0.03 26.07
N LEU A 189 -10.92 0.86 25.85
CA LEU A 189 -10.08 0.81 24.65
C LEU A 189 -9.38 -0.55 24.51
N ILE A 190 -8.95 -1.15 25.62
CA ILE A 190 -8.32 -2.48 25.63
C ILE A 190 -9.25 -3.52 25.01
N ARG A 191 -10.53 -3.53 25.38
CA ARG A 191 -11.52 -4.45 24.85
C ARG A 191 -11.71 -4.29 23.34
N VAL A 192 -11.70 -3.05 22.84
CA VAL A 192 -11.82 -2.73 21.41
C VAL A 192 -10.58 -3.22 20.65
N LEU A 193 -9.38 -2.95 21.17
CA LEU A 193 -8.12 -3.25 20.47
C LEU A 193 -7.75 -4.73 20.49
N TYR A 194 -8.16 -5.48 21.53
CA TYR A 194 -7.89 -6.91 21.68
C TYR A 194 -9.06 -7.80 21.25
N ALA A 195 -10.10 -7.21 20.64
CA ALA A 195 -11.16 -8.00 20.02
C ALA A 195 -10.59 -8.91 18.91
N PRO A 196 -11.10 -10.13 18.75
CA PRO A 196 -10.68 -11.02 17.67
C PRO A 196 -10.87 -10.35 16.30
N GLY A 197 -9.88 -10.45 15.42
CA GLY A 197 -9.96 -9.89 14.07
C GLY A 197 -8.63 -9.34 13.55
N ASP A 198 -8.71 -8.40 12.62
CA ASP A 198 -7.55 -7.72 12.01
C ASP A 198 -7.02 -6.60 12.94
N ALA A 199 -6.18 -6.98 13.89
CA ALA A 199 -5.56 -6.03 14.81
C ALA A 199 -4.76 -4.94 14.07
N ARG A 200 -4.11 -5.27 12.94
CA ARG A 200 -3.35 -4.29 12.15
C ARG A 200 -4.26 -3.27 11.47
N GLY A 201 -5.34 -3.73 10.86
CA GLY A 201 -6.34 -2.85 10.25
C GLY A 201 -7.04 -1.98 11.28
N THR A 202 -7.38 -2.55 12.45
CA THR A 202 -8.00 -1.83 13.56
C THR A 202 -7.13 -0.64 14.01
N LEU A 203 -5.84 -0.86 14.27
CA LEU A 203 -4.94 0.23 14.66
C LEU A 203 -4.78 1.25 13.52
N SER A 204 -4.61 0.79 12.29
CA SER A 204 -4.45 1.67 11.13
C SER A 204 -5.66 2.60 10.89
N ALA A 205 -6.86 2.20 11.30
CA ALA A 205 -8.06 3.01 11.14
C ALA A 205 -8.01 4.32 11.96
N TYR A 206 -7.32 4.31 13.10
CA TYR A 206 -7.16 5.53 13.92
C TYR A 206 -6.26 6.58 13.28
N ALA A 207 -5.44 6.22 12.32
CA ALA A 207 -4.60 7.18 11.60
C ALA A 207 -5.42 8.27 10.89
N ALA A 208 -6.67 7.98 10.52
CA ALA A 208 -7.58 8.93 9.88
C ALA A 208 -7.90 10.16 10.76
N LEU A 209 -7.67 10.08 12.07
CA LEU A 209 -7.88 11.18 13.03
C LEU A 209 -6.76 12.24 12.97
N LEU A 210 -5.58 11.86 12.45
CA LEU A 210 -4.40 12.73 12.46
C LEU A 210 -4.62 14.08 11.76
N PRO A 211 -5.19 14.15 10.54
CA PRO A 211 -5.33 15.42 9.82
C PRO A 211 -6.18 16.45 10.56
N GLU A 212 -7.27 16.03 11.22
CA GLU A 212 -8.13 16.94 11.99
C GLU A 212 -7.38 17.49 13.19
N ALA A 213 -6.72 16.64 13.97
CA ALA A 213 -6.00 17.06 15.16
C ALA A 213 -4.82 17.98 14.82
N VAL A 214 -4.10 17.70 13.73
CA VAL A 214 -3.03 18.58 13.21
C VAL A 214 -3.59 19.93 12.77
N ALA A 215 -4.71 19.97 12.04
CA ALA A 215 -5.33 21.22 11.59
C ALA A 215 -5.80 22.11 12.77
N ARG A 216 -6.15 21.50 13.91
CA ARG A 216 -6.52 22.20 15.15
C ARG A 216 -5.33 22.53 16.04
N GLY A 217 -4.09 22.26 15.60
CA GLY A 217 -2.87 22.62 16.30
C GLY A 217 -2.55 21.76 17.53
N ASP A 218 -3.08 20.53 17.61
CA ASP A 218 -2.78 19.61 18.71
C ASP A 218 -1.30 19.21 18.69
N ALA A 219 -0.61 19.45 19.80
CA ALA A 219 0.84 19.25 19.86
C ALA A 219 1.26 17.77 19.70
N ALA A 220 0.49 16.82 20.25
CA ALA A 220 0.76 15.40 20.11
C ALA A 220 0.56 14.95 18.67
N ALA A 221 -0.52 15.38 18.02
CA ALA A 221 -0.79 15.10 16.62
C ALA A 221 0.28 15.69 15.69
N CYS A 222 0.72 16.92 15.93
CA CYS A 222 1.81 17.54 15.18
C CYS A 222 3.12 16.75 15.31
N ALA A 223 3.46 16.27 16.50
CA ALA A 223 4.65 15.45 16.72
C ALA A 223 4.55 14.08 16.01
N ILE A 224 3.38 13.45 16.03
CA ILE A 224 3.12 12.18 15.30
C ILE A 224 3.24 12.40 13.79
N CYS A 225 2.68 13.49 13.26
CA CYS A 225 2.77 13.85 11.85
C CYS A 225 4.23 14.06 11.44
N GLU A 226 5.00 14.80 12.21
CA GLU A 226 6.42 15.09 11.95
C GLU A 226 7.26 13.81 11.96
N LYS A 227 7.04 12.91 12.93
CA LYS A 227 7.68 11.58 12.97
C LYS A 227 7.35 10.77 11.71
N ALA A 228 6.08 10.72 11.32
CA ALA A 228 5.68 9.99 10.12
C ALA A 228 6.34 10.55 8.85
N VAL A 229 6.43 11.88 8.72
CA VAL A 229 7.14 12.56 7.61
C VAL A 229 8.62 12.19 7.60
N GLU A 230 9.29 12.21 8.77
CA GLU A 230 10.70 11.86 8.89
C GLU A 230 10.97 10.44 8.43
N GLU A 231 10.24 9.47 8.96
CA GLU A 231 10.39 8.05 8.63
C GLU A 231 10.17 7.78 7.13
N LEU A 232 9.13 8.37 6.54
CA LEU A 232 8.87 8.23 5.11
C LEU A 232 9.97 8.87 4.25
N CYS A 233 10.55 9.99 4.69
CA CYS A 233 11.69 10.59 4.02
C CYS A 233 12.95 9.72 4.12
N LEU A 234 13.19 9.06 5.26
CA LEU A 234 14.29 8.12 5.41
C LEU A 234 14.18 6.93 4.45
N LEU A 235 12.97 6.35 4.32
CA LEU A 235 12.71 5.29 3.34
C LEU A 235 13.00 5.74 1.91
N ALA A 236 12.49 6.92 1.53
CA ALA A 236 12.69 7.47 0.19
C ALA A 236 14.17 7.76 -0.08
N SER A 237 14.86 8.42 0.86
CA SER A 237 16.26 8.77 0.72
C SER A 237 17.16 7.54 0.54
N ALA A 238 16.91 6.50 1.33
CA ALA A 238 17.69 5.25 1.25
C ALA A 238 17.62 4.60 -0.15
N VAL A 239 16.44 4.62 -0.79
CA VAL A 239 16.26 4.06 -2.14
C VAL A 239 16.84 4.99 -3.21
N LEU A 240 16.58 6.30 -3.10
CA LEU A 240 17.05 7.28 -4.07
C LEU A 240 18.58 7.31 -4.15
N GLU A 241 19.26 7.36 -3.00
CA GLU A 241 20.72 7.38 -2.91
C GLU A 241 21.36 6.06 -3.39
N GLN A 242 20.76 4.92 -3.03
CA GLN A 242 21.25 3.61 -3.45
C GLN A 242 21.19 3.42 -4.98
N LEU A 243 20.25 4.07 -5.64
CA LEU A 243 19.99 3.92 -7.08
C LEU A 243 20.50 5.11 -7.93
N GLY A 244 21.03 6.17 -7.32
CA GLY A 244 21.42 7.40 -8.02
C GLY A 244 20.21 8.13 -8.63
N LEU A 245 19.10 8.19 -7.90
CA LEU A 245 17.84 8.78 -8.35
C LEU A 245 17.49 10.12 -7.68
N GLU A 246 18.47 10.82 -7.08
CA GLU A 246 18.27 12.08 -6.35
C GLU A 246 17.74 13.22 -7.25
N ALA A 247 18.04 13.19 -8.54
CA ALA A 247 17.47 14.08 -9.58
C ALA A 247 16.36 13.39 -10.39
N GLY A 248 15.88 12.21 -9.95
CA GLY A 248 14.92 11.37 -10.66
C GLY A 248 13.46 11.70 -10.36
N ARG A 249 12.63 10.66 -10.36
CA ARG A 249 11.18 10.73 -10.16
C ARG A 249 10.74 9.83 -9.03
N LEU A 250 9.96 10.37 -8.08
CA LEU A 250 9.37 9.65 -6.96
C LEU A 250 7.85 9.81 -6.99
N ALA A 251 7.15 8.70 -7.15
CA ALA A 251 5.69 8.65 -7.02
C ALA A 251 5.29 8.41 -5.57
N LEU A 252 4.24 9.09 -5.09
CA LEU A 252 3.64 8.90 -3.78
C LEU A 252 2.35 8.09 -3.90
N SER A 253 2.21 7.00 -3.14
CA SER A 253 1.06 6.11 -3.15
C SER A 253 0.65 5.67 -1.74
N GLY A 254 -0.52 5.04 -1.64
CA GLY A 254 -1.08 4.56 -0.38
C GLY A 254 -1.98 5.56 0.33
N GLY A 255 -2.87 5.04 1.19
CA GLY A 255 -3.94 5.81 1.82
C GLY A 255 -3.47 6.99 2.66
N VAL A 256 -2.34 6.85 3.36
CA VAL A 256 -1.73 7.94 4.16
C VAL A 256 -1.31 9.09 3.24
N LEU A 257 -0.52 8.81 2.20
CA LEU A 257 0.00 9.83 1.28
C LEU A 257 -1.07 10.40 0.34
N LYS A 258 -2.17 9.67 0.10
CA LYS A 258 -3.30 10.19 -0.70
C LYS A 258 -4.25 11.05 0.10
N ASN A 259 -4.51 10.71 1.37
CA ASN A 259 -5.60 11.29 2.15
C ASN A 259 -5.14 12.24 3.28
N MET A 260 -3.85 12.22 3.65
CA MET A 260 -3.31 13.07 4.71
C MET A 260 -2.37 14.13 4.12
N ALA A 261 -2.94 15.28 3.74
CA ALA A 261 -2.20 16.38 3.13
C ALA A 261 -1.06 16.89 4.03
N CYS A 262 -1.21 16.84 5.36
CA CYS A 262 -0.17 17.19 6.31
C CYS A 262 1.07 16.29 6.17
N VAL A 263 0.90 14.98 6.05
CA VAL A 263 2.01 14.04 5.87
C VAL A 263 2.59 14.17 4.46
N ALA A 264 1.75 14.10 3.42
CA ALA A 264 2.20 14.17 2.03
C ALA A 264 2.91 15.49 1.71
N GLY A 265 2.40 16.60 2.23
CA GLY A 265 3.01 17.94 2.09
C GLY A 265 4.36 18.02 2.79
N GLY A 266 4.45 17.51 4.02
CA GLY A 266 5.72 17.45 4.78
C GLY A 266 6.78 16.60 4.07
N VAL A 267 6.42 15.42 3.56
CA VAL A 267 7.32 14.56 2.77
C VAL A 267 7.82 15.27 1.52
N LYS A 268 6.92 15.89 0.74
CA LYS A 268 7.30 16.64 -0.46
C LYS A 268 8.25 17.80 -0.14
N ALA A 269 7.94 18.59 0.88
CA ALA A 269 8.75 19.73 1.28
C ALA A 269 10.15 19.32 1.73
N ARG A 270 10.25 18.30 2.58
CA ARG A 270 11.53 17.80 3.12
C ARG A 270 12.40 17.15 2.05
N LEU A 271 11.83 16.32 1.18
CA LEU A 271 12.56 15.72 0.06
C LEU A 271 12.99 16.77 -0.97
N LYS A 272 12.16 17.78 -1.24
CA LYS A 272 12.54 18.87 -2.14
C LYS A 272 13.68 19.72 -1.59
N ALA A 273 13.71 19.95 -0.28
CA ALA A 273 14.81 20.67 0.36
C ALA A 273 16.13 19.88 0.30
N ARG A 274 16.07 18.54 0.44
CA ARG A 274 17.25 17.66 0.38
C ARG A 274 17.72 17.40 -1.05
N TYR A 275 16.77 17.21 -1.99
CA TYR A 275 17.01 16.88 -3.40
C TYR A 275 16.27 17.85 -4.31
N PRO A 276 16.85 19.05 -4.61
CA PRO A 276 16.16 20.11 -5.32
C PRO A 276 15.66 19.76 -6.73
N GLU A 277 16.28 18.79 -7.40
CA GLU A 277 15.90 18.33 -8.75
C GLU A 277 14.92 17.16 -8.75
N LEU A 278 14.67 16.53 -7.59
CA LEU A 278 13.74 15.41 -7.47
C LEU A 278 12.32 15.82 -7.81
N ARG A 279 11.67 15.08 -8.71
CA ARG A 279 10.26 15.27 -9.06
C ARG A 279 9.39 14.34 -8.20
N VAL A 280 8.71 14.90 -7.20
CA VAL A 280 7.78 14.19 -6.34
C VAL A 280 6.35 14.45 -6.79
N PHE A 281 5.58 13.39 -7.10
CA PHE A 281 4.22 13.49 -7.63
C PHE A 281 3.29 12.40 -7.05
N PRO A 282 1.96 12.62 -7.01
CA PRO A 282 1.02 11.59 -6.59
C PRO A 282 0.89 10.51 -7.67
N LEU A 283 0.78 9.25 -7.26
CA LEU A 283 0.43 8.16 -8.17
C LEU A 283 -1.07 8.19 -8.43
N GLU A 284 -1.47 8.49 -9.65
CA GLU A 284 -2.88 8.54 -10.08
C GLU A 284 -3.37 7.18 -10.59
N THR A 285 -2.52 6.46 -11.32
CA THR A 285 -2.78 5.11 -11.85
C THR A 285 -2.76 4.08 -10.73
N SER A 286 -3.68 3.12 -10.74
CA SER A 286 -3.69 2.08 -9.72
C SER A 286 -2.58 1.04 -9.91
N ALA A 287 -2.16 0.36 -8.84
CA ALA A 287 -1.20 -0.73 -8.94
C ALA A 287 -1.75 -1.91 -9.76
N ALA A 288 -3.07 -2.12 -9.78
CA ALA A 288 -3.71 -3.11 -10.65
C ALA A 288 -3.55 -2.75 -12.14
N GLU A 289 -3.70 -1.46 -12.50
CA GLU A 289 -3.38 -1.00 -13.85
C GLU A 289 -1.90 -1.19 -14.16
N GLY A 290 -1.00 -0.90 -13.20
CA GLY A 290 0.42 -1.17 -13.35
C GLY A 290 0.72 -2.64 -13.60
N ALA A 291 0.06 -3.57 -12.91
CA ALA A 291 0.16 -5.00 -13.14
C ALA A 291 -0.36 -5.39 -14.53
N ALA A 292 -1.47 -4.77 -15.02
CA ALA A 292 -1.97 -5.00 -16.36
C ALA A 292 -1.00 -4.49 -17.45
N LEU A 293 -0.41 -3.31 -17.25
CA LEU A 293 0.62 -2.77 -18.15
C LEU A 293 1.87 -3.68 -18.20
N MET A 294 2.30 -4.24 -17.05
CA MET A 294 3.38 -5.24 -17.02
C MET A 294 3.04 -6.49 -17.83
N ALA A 295 1.78 -6.94 -17.79
CA ALA A 295 1.32 -8.06 -18.61
C ALA A 295 1.34 -7.72 -20.11
N LEU A 296 0.88 -6.52 -20.45
CA LEU A 296 0.83 -6.03 -21.82
C LEU A 296 2.23 -5.90 -22.46
N ASP A 297 3.18 -5.31 -21.72
CA ASP A 297 4.55 -5.16 -22.23
C ASP A 297 5.27 -6.50 -22.35
N ALA A 298 5.05 -7.44 -21.43
CA ALA A 298 5.60 -8.79 -21.53
C ALA A 298 5.08 -9.58 -22.76
N LEU A 299 3.88 -9.28 -23.27
CA LEU A 299 3.40 -9.85 -24.52
C LEU A 299 4.14 -9.24 -25.73
N ARG A 300 4.37 -7.93 -25.72
CA ARG A 300 5.08 -7.22 -26.80
C ARG A 300 6.56 -7.60 -26.93
N GLU A 301 7.18 -8.05 -25.84
CA GLU A 301 8.57 -8.53 -25.85
C GLU A 301 8.70 -9.96 -26.40
N ASN A 302 7.59 -10.74 -26.44
CA ASN A 302 7.57 -12.13 -26.93
C ASN A 302 7.02 -12.29 -28.34
N ASP A 303 6.43 -11.25 -28.92
CA ASP A 303 6.00 -11.16 -30.31
C ASP A 303 7.13 -10.56 -31.20
#